data_feaf65799e205150e7686f4ac6f5280a
#
_entry.id   feaf65799e205150e7686f4ac6f5280a
#
_cell.length_a   1.000
_cell.length_b   1.000
_cell.length_c   1.000
_cell.angle_alpha   90.00
_cell.angle_beta   90.00
_cell.angle_gamma   90.00
#
_symmetry.space_group_name_H-M   'P 1'
#
loop_
_entity.id
_entity.type
_entity.pdbx_description
1 polymer ?
#
loop_
_entity_poly.entity_id
_entity_poly.type
_entity_poly.pdbx_seq_one_letter_code
_entity_poly.pdbx_strand_id
1 'polypeptide(L)'
;METTGGSAWKQQGTGVLAFVIVLLLMPLGHALMVLLEMLGAAVFVSALGLGTLGCMLLWWGVARPMRDLYATLLGALGGVLVWTGWVEFSFVWLAHKLHVQPLMEHGEVVTKPEYLVMLSSIGLLGTMTMLFMFAHTRCPFFAWGQKRMGVHKAVAIPSASQRPLAMIAFIEMVMVVWTFYIVLLVCYDESIVGDRHPFTWAVAFGSLAWSIHLFWQLLRIKSFDHAVRYAIPTVVIFWNFIEIMGRWNMFKEIWIHPKEHWMENSLLLALLVFFTAYFMIKGRKDRQRSAKARLAGKGMQPSQAAPRRARRQATVLEGTA
;
A
#
# COMPACT_ATOMS: atom_id res chain seq x y z
N MET A 1 -14.93 31.69 -18.46
CA MET A 1 -15.21 30.23 -18.48
C MET A 1 -13.91 29.44 -18.63
N GLU A 2 -12.85 29.70 -17.80
CA GLU A 2 -11.49 29.19 -18.02
C GLU A 2 -10.72 28.94 -16.71
N THR A 3 -11.26 28.11 -15.80
CA THR A 3 -10.47 27.74 -14.59
C THR A 3 -10.70 26.29 -14.10
N THR A 4 -11.57 25.53 -14.76
CA THR A 4 -11.90 24.16 -14.31
C THR A 4 -10.92 23.09 -14.81
N GLY A 5 -10.24 23.29 -15.94
CA GLY A 5 -9.33 22.31 -16.52
C GLY A 5 -8.05 22.09 -15.72
N GLY A 6 -7.40 23.15 -15.23
CA GLY A 6 -6.13 23.06 -14.51
C GLY A 6 -6.21 22.36 -13.14
N SER A 7 -7.36 22.34 -12.51
CA SER A 7 -7.62 21.66 -11.24
C SER A 7 -7.78 20.14 -11.42
N ALA A 8 -8.46 19.70 -12.48
CA ALA A 8 -8.68 18.28 -12.77
C ALA A 8 -7.38 17.55 -13.15
N TRP A 9 -6.56 18.15 -14.02
CA TRP A 9 -5.25 17.60 -14.39
C TRP A 9 -4.28 17.44 -13.19
N LYS A 10 -4.27 18.42 -12.28
CA LYS A 10 -3.46 18.32 -11.04
C LYS A 10 -3.94 17.20 -10.11
N GLN A 11 -5.21 16.96 -10.06
CA GLN A 11 -5.83 15.92 -9.24
C GLN A 11 -5.51 14.52 -9.80
N GLN A 12 -5.72 14.31 -11.10
CA GLN A 12 -5.41 13.04 -11.78
C GLN A 12 -3.92 12.69 -11.67
N GLY A 13 -3.02 13.66 -11.84
CA GLY A 13 -1.58 13.46 -11.68
C GLY A 13 -1.15 12.98 -10.30
N THR A 14 -1.89 13.28 -9.24
CA THR A 14 -1.61 12.77 -7.89
C THR A 14 -1.90 11.28 -7.77
N GLY A 15 -3.01 10.81 -8.31
CA GLY A 15 -3.38 9.40 -8.32
C GLY A 15 -2.44 8.56 -9.18
N VAL A 16 -2.13 9.03 -10.40
CA VAL A 16 -1.17 8.37 -11.29
C VAL A 16 0.20 8.23 -10.63
N LEU A 17 0.70 9.31 -10.04
CA LEU A 17 2.01 9.29 -9.38
C LEU A 17 2.05 8.31 -8.19
N ALA A 18 0.99 8.28 -7.38
CA ALA A 18 0.88 7.32 -6.29
C ALA A 18 0.88 5.87 -6.81
N PHE A 19 0.12 5.59 -7.88
CA PHE A 19 0.09 4.29 -8.53
C PHE A 19 1.48 3.88 -9.04
N VAL A 20 2.17 4.75 -9.78
CA VAL A 20 3.51 4.46 -10.33
C VAL A 20 4.53 4.20 -9.23
N ILE A 21 4.54 5.00 -8.16
CA ILE A 21 5.48 4.80 -7.04
C ILE A 21 5.26 3.42 -6.41
N VAL A 22 4.02 3.03 -6.14
CA VAL A 22 3.73 1.72 -5.55
C VAL A 22 4.01 0.59 -6.53
N LEU A 23 3.69 0.77 -7.83
CA LEU A 23 3.97 -0.22 -8.87
C LEU A 23 5.46 -0.52 -9.01
N LEU A 24 6.33 0.49 -8.94
CA LEU A 24 7.78 0.31 -9.02
C LEU A 24 8.34 -0.46 -7.81
N LEU A 25 7.65 -0.45 -6.67
CA LEU A 25 8.06 -1.23 -5.49
C LEU A 25 7.87 -2.74 -5.68
N MET A 26 6.95 -3.18 -6.53
CA MET A 26 6.68 -4.61 -6.73
C MET A 26 7.87 -5.34 -7.37
N PRO A 27 8.33 -5.00 -8.60
CA PRO A 27 9.48 -5.67 -9.21
C PRO A 27 10.77 -5.47 -8.40
N LEU A 28 10.96 -4.30 -7.77
CA LEU A 28 12.12 -4.06 -6.92
C LEU A 28 12.11 -4.90 -5.64
N GLY A 29 10.94 -5.16 -5.07
CA GLY A 29 10.78 -6.10 -3.95
C GLY A 29 11.19 -7.51 -4.33
N HIS A 30 10.73 -8.01 -5.48
CA HIS A 30 11.12 -9.33 -6.00
C HIS A 30 12.63 -9.39 -6.32
N ALA A 31 13.18 -8.37 -6.97
CA ALA A 31 14.64 -8.31 -7.24
C ALA A 31 15.46 -8.30 -5.95
N LEU A 32 14.99 -7.62 -4.90
CA LEU A 32 15.63 -7.60 -3.58
C LEU A 32 15.62 -9.01 -2.96
N MET A 33 14.50 -9.73 -3.04
CA MET A 33 14.41 -11.12 -2.58
C MET A 33 15.47 -11.99 -3.23
N VAL A 34 15.52 -12.00 -4.56
CA VAL A 34 16.49 -12.80 -5.31
C VAL A 34 17.94 -12.43 -4.95
N LEU A 35 18.23 -11.14 -4.80
CA LEU A 35 19.56 -10.69 -4.38
C LEU A 35 19.92 -11.14 -2.97
N LEU A 36 18.95 -11.19 -2.04
CA LEU A 36 19.17 -11.70 -0.68
C LEU A 36 19.41 -13.20 -0.69
N GLU A 37 18.66 -13.99 -1.48
CA GLU A 37 18.87 -15.43 -1.64
C GLU A 37 20.29 -15.75 -2.12
N MET A 38 20.89 -14.89 -2.94
CA MET A 38 22.26 -15.05 -3.45
C MET A 38 23.36 -14.84 -2.37
N LEU A 39 23.03 -14.38 -1.18
CA LEU A 39 23.99 -14.20 -0.07
C LEU A 39 24.40 -15.53 0.59
N GLY A 40 23.82 -16.66 0.19
CA GLY A 40 24.15 -17.98 0.70
C GLY A 40 23.97 -18.10 2.22
N ALA A 41 25.04 -18.44 2.95
CA ALA A 41 24.94 -18.63 4.42
C ALA A 41 24.50 -17.38 5.19
N ALA A 42 24.70 -16.18 4.65
CA ALA A 42 24.31 -14.92 5.29
C ALA A 42 22.84 -14.55 5.03
N VAL A 43 22.10 -15.28 4.21
CA VAL A 43 20.72 -14.95 3.80
C VAL A 43 19.79 -14.77 5.00
N PHE A 44 19.83 -15.69 5.98
CA PHE A 44 18.92 -15.62 7.13
C PHE A 44 19.25 -14.45 8.06
N VAL A 45 20.54 -14.15 8.25
CA VAL A 45 20.95 -12.98 9.06
C VAL A 45 20.52 -11.69 8.38
N SER A 46 20.69 -11.58 7.07
CA SER A 46 20.28 -10.42 6.28
C SER A 46 18.76 -10.24 6.26
N ALA A 47 18.02 -11.35 6.12
CA ALA A 47 16.56 -11.35 6.16
C ALA A 47 16.04 -10.93 7.55
N LEU A 48 16.63 -11.47 8.62
CA LEU A 48 16.30 -11.06 10.00
C LEU A 48 16.57 -9.57 10.21
N GLY A 49 17.70 -9.07 9.74
CA GLY A 49 18.04 -7.64 9.78
C GLY A 49 17.06 -6.77 9.02
N LEU A 50 16.63 -7.22 7.82
CA LEU A 50 15.66 -6.53 7.00
C LEU A 50 14.29 -6.38 7.69
N GLY A 51 13.77 -7.48 8.25
CA GLY A 51 12.52 -7.45 9.01
C GLY A 51 12.61 -6.61 10.28
N THR A 52 13.75 -6.66 10.98
CA THR A 52 14.03 -5.80 12.14
C THR A 52 14.03 -4.33 11.75
N LEU A 53 14.64 -3.97 10.62
CA LEU A 53 14.57 -2.61 10.07
C LEU A 53 13.13 -2.20 9.79
N GLY A 54 12.33 -3.09 9.21
CA GLY A 54 10.89 -2.85 8.98
C GLY A 54 10.12 -2.56 10.27
N CYS A 55 10.37 -3.32 11.34
CA CYS A 55 9.82 -3.05 12.67
C CYS A 55 10.26 -1.72 13.25
N MET A 56 11.54 -1.34 13.08
CA MET A 56 12.05 -0.05 13.55
C MET A 56 11.37 1.11 12.81
N LEU A 57 11.16 1.00 11.49
CA LEU A 57 10.45 2.01 10.71
C LEU A 57 9.00 2.14 11.15
N LEU A 58 8.31 1.02 11.39
CA LEU A 58 6.97 1.04 11.94
C LEU A 58 6.92 1.71 13.31
N TRP A 59 7.81 1.29 14.22
CA TRP A 59 7.90 1.89 15.56
C TRP A 59 8.15 3.39 15.49
N TRP A 60 9.06 3.84 14.64
CA TRP A 60 9.33 5.26 14.44
C TRP A 60 8.08 6.00 13.91
N GLY A 61 7.38 5.41 12.93
CA GLY A 61 6.16 5.96 12.37
C GLY A 61 5.00 6.07 13.36
N VAL A 62 4.98 5.21 14.39
CA VAL A 62 3.98 5.21 15.46
C VAL A 62 4.38 6.11 16.63
N ALA A 63 5.66 6.05 17.06
CA ALA A 63 6.12 6.69 18.28
C ALA A 63 6.31 8.21 18.15
N ARG A 64 6.49 8.72 16.93
CA ARG A 64 6.74 10.16 16.73
C ARG A 64 5.57 10.84 16.03
N PRO A 65 5.16 12.04 16.51
CA PRO A 65 4.19 12.87 15.79
C PRO A 65 4.81 13.31 14.48
N MET A 66 4.30 12.78 13.38
CA MET A 66 4.75 13.10 12.04
C MET A 66 3.56 13.34 11.12
N ARG A 67 3.85 13.82 9.92
CA ARG A 67 2.83 14.06 8.91
C ARG A 67 2.28 12.73 8.41
N ASP A 68 1.00 12.71 8.12
CA ASP A 68 0.25 11.57 7.63
C ASP A 68 0.96 10.82 6.49
N LEU A 69 1.55 11.57 5.55
CA LEU A 69 2.34 10.99 4.46
C LEU A 69 3.51 10.15 4.96
N TYR A 70 4.35 10.73 5.84
CA TYR A 70 5.53 10.00 6.31
C TYR A 70 5.15 8.80 7.17
N ALA A 71 4.12 8.95 8.02
CA ALA A 71 3.56 7.84 8.78
C ALA A 71 3.08 6.71 7.85
N THR A 72 2.32 7.05 6.80
CA THR A 72 1.85 6.08 5.81
C THR A 72 3.00 5.39 5.06
N LEU A 73 3.99 6.15 4.59
CA LEU A 73 5.13 5.59 3.85
C LEU A 73 6.00 4.70 4.74
N LEU A 74 6.26 5.12 6.00
CA LEU A 74 7.02 4.30 6.95
C LEU A 74 6.27 3.02 7.31
N GLY A 75 4.95 3.10 7.48
CA GLY A 75 4.12 1.92 7.71
C GLY A 75 4.11 0.96 6.53
N ALA A 76 3.90 1.46 5.32
CA ALA A 76 3.88 0.64 4.11
C ALA A 76 5.27 0.01 3.84
N LEU A 77 6.34 0.81 3.91
CA LEU A 77 7.71 0.29 3.75
C LEU A 77 8.06 -0.71 4.85
N GLY A 78 7.71 -0.40 6.11
CA GLY A 78 7.88 -1.34 7.23
C GLY A 78 7.14 -2.65 6.98
N GLY A 79 5.92 -2.61 6.42
CA GLY A 79 5.14 -3.79 6.04
C GLY A 79 5.83 -4.64 4.97
N VAL A 80 6.34 -4.02 3.92
CA VAL A 80 7.10 -4.72 2.87
C VAL A 80 8.36 -5.37 3.45
N LEU A 81 9.15 -4.63 4.23
CA LEU A 81 10.41 -5.16 4.79
C LEU A 81 10.17 -6.29 5.80
N VAL A 82 9.11 -6.21 6.62
CA VAL A 82 8.74 -7.30 7.54
C VAL A 82 8.21 -8.50 6.76
N TRP A 83 7.37 -8.26 5.74
CA TRP A 83 6.89 -9.34 4.88
C TRP A 83 8.08 -10.08 4.25
N THR A 84 8.93 -9.38 3.52
CA THR A 84 10.08 -9.96 2.83
C THR A 84 11.07 -10.58 3.83
N GLY A 85 11.47 -9.85 4.88
CA GLY A 85 12.55 -10.28 5.75
C GLY A 85 12.13 -11.35 6.78
N TRP A 86 10.92 -11.31 7.30
CA TRP A 86 10.49 -12.25 8.35
C TRP A 86 9.48 -13.27 7.83
N VAL A 87 8.45 -12.85 7.12
CA VAL A 87 7.39 -13.78 6.72
C VAL A 87 7.87 -14.69 5.59
N GLU A 88 8.29 -14.12 4.49
CA GLU A 88 8.69 -14.85 3.29
C GLU A 88 9.94 -15.71 3.55
N PHE A 89 10.99 -15.15 4.15
CA PHE A 89 12.18 -15.93 4.52
C PHE A 89 11.93 -16.97 5.60
N SER A 90 10.89 -16.87 6.43
CA SER A 90 10.53 -17.97 7.34
C SER A 90 10.05 -19.19 6.56
N PHE A 91 9.35 -18.99 5.44
CA PHE A 91 8.95 -20.09 4.56
C PHE A 91 10.14 -20.66 3.78
N VAL A 92 11.09 -19.81 3.34
CA VAL A 92 12.37 -20.26 2.75
C VAL A 92 13.13 -21.15 3.74
N TRP A 93 13.27 -20.70 5.00
CA TRP A 93 13.92 -21.49 6.04
C TRP A 93 13.20 -22.81 6.31
N LEU A 94 11.88 -22.79 6.40
CA LEU A 94 11.07 -23.97 6.66
C LEU A 94 11.15 -24.97 5.49
N ALA A 95 11.07 -24.50 4.26
CA ALA A 95 11.20 -25.32 3.05
C ALA A 95 12.57 -26.00 3.01
N HIS A 96 13.65 -25.26 3.32
CA HIS A 96 15.00 -25.81 3.40
C HIS A 96 15.12 -26.85 4.52
N LYS A 97 14.57 -26.58 5.71
CA LYS A 97 14.60 -27.53 6.85
C LYS A 97 13.84 -28.82 6.57
N LEU A 98 12.75 -28.74 5.83
CA LEU A 98 11.92 -29.90 5.45
C LEU A 98 12.40 -30.58 4.17
N HIS A 99 13.48 -30.09 3.54
CA HIS A 99 13.99 -30.58 2.26
C HIS A 99 12.93 -30.65 1.16
N VAL A 100 12.05 -29.66 1.11
CA VAL A 100 11.00 -29.55 0.08
C VAL A 100 11.68 -29.35 -1.28
N GLN A 101 11.31 -30.16 -2.27
CA GLN A 101 11.82 -30.03 -3.63
C GLN A 101 11.00 -28.99 -4.41
N PRO A 102 11.61 -28.21 -5.31
CA PRO A 102 10.88 -27.31 -6.19
C PRO A 102 10.00 -28.13 -7.16
N LEU A 103 8.88 -27.57 -7.56
CA LEU A 103 8.09 -28.11 -8.66
C LEU A 103 8.79 -27.82 -9.98
N MET A 104 9.07 -28.86 -10.74
CA MET A 104 9.80 -28.79 -12.01
C MET A 104 8.87 -29.13 -13.18
N GLU A 105 8.86 -28.30 -14.22
CA GLU A 105 8.22 -28.60 -15.49
C GLU A 105 9.19 -28.34 -16.64
N HIS A 106 9.30 -29.28 -17.58
CA HIS A 106 10.20 -29.19 -18.74
C HIS A 106 11.68 -28.87 -18.37
N GLY A 107 12.10 -29.23 -17.15
CA GLY A 107 13.46 -28.98 -16.65
C GLY A 107 13.69 -27.59 -16.02
N GLU A 108 12.66 -26.77 -15.92
CA GLU A 108 12.70 -25.47 -15.25
C GLU A 108 11.93 -25.48 -13.93
N VAL A 109 12.37 -24.65 -12.96
CA VAL A 109 11.69 -24.48 -11.69
C VAL A 109 10.44 -23.63 -11.91
N VAL A 110 9.28 -24.26 -11.76
CA VAL A 110 7.98 -23.61 -11.97
C VAL A 110 7.43 -23.03 -10.67
N THR A 111 7.65 -23.72 -9.55
CA THR A 111 7.27 -23.21 -8.23
C THR A 111 8.40 -23.49 -7.24
N LYS A 112 8.89 -22.46 -6.59
CA LYS A 112 9.93 -22.57 -5.58
C LYS A 112 9.42 -23.30 -4.33
N PRO A 113 10.31 -23.98 -3.58
CA PRO A 113 9.94 -24.76 -2.38
C PRO A 113 9.19 -23.97 -1.31
N GLU A 114 9.59 -22.72 -1.07
CA GLU A 114 8.97 -21.83 -0.08
C GLU A 114 7.51 -21.55 -0.38
N TYR A 115 7.13 -21.44 -1.63
CA TYR A 115 5.75 -21.20 -2.04
C TYR A 115 4.86 -22.40 -1.79
N LEU A 116 5.38 -23.61 -1.98
CA LEU A 116 4.66 -24.83 -1.64
C LEU A 116 4.35 -24.92 -0.14
N VAL A 117 5.29 -24.49 0.70
CA VAL A 117 5.11 -24.45 2.15
C VAL A 117 4.18 -23.30 2.58
N MET A 118 4.27 -22.15 1.91
CA MET A 118 3.46 -20.96 2.22
C MET A 118 1.96 -21.22 2.10
N LEU A 119 1.53 -22.11 1.20
CA LEU A 119 0.12 -22.46 1.04
C LEU A 119 -0.49 -22.99 2.34
N SER A 120 0.30 -23.64 3.22
CA SER A 120 -0.16 -24.10 4.54
C SER A 120 -0.59 -22.96 5.47
N SER A 121 -0.18 -21.72 5.20
CA SER A 121 -0.54 -20.54 5.99
C SER A 121 -1.97 -20.04 5.76
N ILE A 122 -2.73 -20.66 4.85
CA ILE A 122 -4.13 -20.27 4.54
C ILE A 122 -5.02 -20.24 5.80
N GLY A 123 -4.81 -21.19 6.72
CA GLY A 123 -5.55 -21.23 7.98
C GLY A 123 -5.23 -20.04 8.88
N LEU A 124 -3.96 -19.64 8.95
CA LEU A 124 -3.52 -18.47 9.70
C LEU A 124 -4.05 -17.18 9.07
N LEU A 125 -3.97 -17.05 7.74
CA LEU A 125 -4.55 -15.91 7.02
C LEU A 125 -6.06 -15.82 7.26
N GLY A 126 -6.79 -16.94 7.20
CA GLY A 126 -8.21 -17.00 7.50
C GLY A 126 -8.52 -16.52 8.91
N THR A 127 -7.77 -17.00 9.91
CA THR A 127 -7.89 -16.58 11.31
C THR A 127 -7.64 -15.07 11.46
N MET A 128 -6.58 -14.54 10.87
CA MET A 128 -6.29 -13.10 10.91
C MET A 128 -7.38 -12.28 10.22
N THR A 129 -7.88 -12.76 9.08
CA THR A 129 -9.00 -12.12 8.36
C THR A 129 -10.26 -12.07 9.24
N MET A 130 -10.58 -13.17 9.95
CA MET A 130 -11.71 -13.20 10.88
C MET A 130 -11.51 -12.24 12.06
N LEU A 131 -10.31 -12.19 12.65
CA LEU A 131 -10.01 -11.22 13.71
C LEU A 131 -10.19 -9.77 13.24
N PHE A 132 -9.72 -9.41 12.03
CA PHE A 132 -9.94 -8.09 11.46
C PHE A 132 -11.40 -7.82 11.12
N MET A 133 -12.15 -8.87 10.72
CA MET A 133 -13.57 -8.75 10.40
C MET A 133 -14.39 -8.39 11.66
N PHE A 134 -13.99 -8.86 12.84
CA PHE A 134 -14.65 -8.58 14.11
C PHE A 134 -13.94 -7.53 14.98
N ALA A 135 -12.84 -6.94 14.49
CA ALA A 135 -12.13 -5.87 15.18
C ALA A 135 -12.50 -4.48 14.65
N HIS A 136 -12.20 -3.46 15.43
CA HIS A 136 -12.28 -2.08 14.97
C HIS A 136 -11.28 -1.83 13.84
N THR A 137 -11.77 -1.49 12.66
CA THR A 137 -10.93 -1.26 11.48
C THR A 137 -11.32 0.03 10.76
N ARG A 138 -10.34 0.62 10.07
CA ARG A 138 -10.52 1.71 9.10
C ARG A 138 -10.28 1.28 7.66
N CYS A 139 -9.91 0.01 7.45
CA CYS A 139 -9.75 -0.53 6.12
C CYS A 139 -11.12 -0.57 5.41
N PRO A 140 -11.26 0.05 4.23
CA PRO A 140 -12.51 0.07 3.48
C PRO A 140 -13.05 -1.32 3.14
N PHE A 141 -12.16 -2.28 2.88
CA PHE A 141 -12.52 -3.66 2.58
C PHE A 141 -13.20 -4.33 3.79
N PHE A 142 -12.56 -4.30 4.95
CA PHE A 142 -13.15 -4.87 6.17
C PHE A 142 -14.42 -4.13 6.61
N ALA A 143 -14.45 -2.80 6.49
CA ALA A 143 -15.64 -2.01 6.79
C ALA A 143 -16.82 -2.37 5.87
N TRP A 144 -16.56 -2.63 4.58
CA TRP A 144 -17.56 -3.12 3.65
C TRP A 144 -18.09 -4.51 4.07
N GLY A 145 -17.18 -5.45 4.38
CA GLY A 145 -17.54 -6.78 4.84
C GLY A 145 -18.36 -6.76 6.15
N GLN A 146 -17.93 -5.99 7.14
CA GLN A 146 -18.65 -5.78 8.41
C GLN A 146 -20.07 -5.24 8.19
N LYS A 147 -20.22 -4.29 7.25
CA LYS A 147 -21.53 -3.76 6.87
C LYS A 147 -22.41 -4.83 6.22
N ARG A 148 -21.82 -5.66 5.35
CA ARG A 148 -22.54 -6.76 4.70
C ARG A 148 -23.02 -7.83 5.69
N MET A 149 -22.21 -8.12 6.71
CA MET A 149 -22.55 -9.09 7.78
C MET A 149 -23.39 -8.49 8.91
N GLY A 150 -23.72 -7.21 8.87
CA GLY A 150 -24.53 -6.55 9.91
C GLY A 150 -23.79 -6.25 11.22
N VAL A 151 -22.49 -6.54 11.33
CA VAL A 151 -21.70 -6.34 12.57
C VAL A 151 -21.06 -4.96 12.68
N HIS A 152 -21.18 -4.13 11.66
CA HIS A 152 -20.54 -2.81 11.57
C HIS A 152 -20.78 -1.91 12.79
N LYS A 153 -22.01 -1.89 13.34
CA LYS A 153 -22.33 -1.06 14.51
C LYS A 153 -21.64 -1.54 15.80
N ALA A 154 -21.46 -2.87 15.94
CA ALA A 154 -20.82 -3.47 17.12
C ALA A 154 -19.29 -3.22 17.12
N VAL A 155 -18.67 -3.13 15.94
CA VAL A 155 -17.21 -2.96 15.78
C VAL A 155 -16.81 -1.56 15.31
N ALA A 156 -17.73 -0.59 15.34
CA ALA A 156 -17.44 0.79 14.97
C ALA A 156 -16.38 1.40 15.90
N ILE A 157 -15.42 2.11 15.31
CA ILE A 157 -14.39 2.82 16.09
C ILE A 157 -15.03 4.03 16.77
N PRO A 158 -14.90 4.19 18.11
CA PRO A 158 -15.29 5.42 18.78
C PRO A 158 -14.53 6.62 18.15
N SER A 159 -15.20 7.75 17.99
CA SER A 159 -14.66 8.95 17.34
C SER A 159 -13.37 9.47 17.98
N ALA A 160 -13.14 9.20 19.27
CA ALA A 160 -11.95 9.57 20.02
C ALA A 160 -10.75 8.62 19.81
N SER A 161 -10.97 7.40 19.28
CA SER A 161 -9.90 6.42 19.10
C SER A 161 -9.26 6.59 17.72
N GLN A 162 -8.08 7.19 17.67
CA GLN A 162 -7.30 7.30 16.43
C GLN A 162 -6.16 6.28 16.44
N ARG A 163 -6.23 5.26 15.58
CA ARG A 163 -5.06 4.38 15.35
C ARG A 163 -4.00 5.14 14.56
N PRO A 164 -2.70 4.95 14.88
CA PRO A 164 -1.61 5.54 14.11
C PRO A 164 -1.68 5.12 12.63
N LEU A 165 -1.54 6.08 11.71
CA LEU A 165 -1.61 5.81 10.26
C LEU A 165 -0.54 4.84 9.78
N ALA A 166 0.66 4.88 10.40
CA ALA A 166 1.72 3.92 10.10
C ALA A 166 1.27 2.48 10.37
N MET A 167 0.61 2.23 11.50
CA MET A 167 0.09 0.89 11.83
C MET A 167 -0.98 0.43 10.86
N ILE A 168 -1.87 1.33 10.44
CA ILE A 168 -2.92 1.01 9.46
C ILE A 168 -2.26 0.62 8.12
N ALA A 169 -1.34 1.43 7.60
CA ALA A 169 -0.67 1.17 6.34
C ALA A 169 0.18 -0.12 6.38
N PHE A 170 0.83 -0.41 7.52
CA PHE A 170 1.58 -1.64 7.73
C PHE A 170 0.67 -2.88 7.64
N ILE A 171 -0.44 -2.88 8.38
CA ILE A 171 -1.37 -4.00 8.40
C ILE A 171 -2.01 -4.19 7.02
N GLU A 172 -2.45 -3.11 6.38
CA GLU A 172 -3.04 -3.15 5.03
C GLU A 172 -2.04 -3.77 4.03
N MET A 173 -0.76 -3.37 4.08
CA MET A 173 0.27 -3.91 3.21
C MET A 173 0.45 -5.42 3.43
N VAL A 174 0.69 -5.86 4.66
CA VAL A 174 0.94 -7.27 4.98
C VAL A 174 -0.27 -8.14 4.62
N MET A 175 -1.48 -7.72 4.99
CA MET A 175 -2.69 -8.52 4.74
C MET A 175 -3.02 -8.62 3.25
N VAL A 176 -2.86 -7.53 2.51
CA VAL A 176 -3.13 -7.52 1.07
C VAL A 176 -2.12 -8.39 0.33
N VAL A 177 -0.82 -8.23 0.61
CA VAL A 177 0.23 -9.05 -0.01
C VAL A 177 0.00 -10.53 0.31
N TRP A 178 -0.21 -10.88 1.57
CA TRP A 178 -0.45 -12.27 1.98
C TRP A 178 -1.67 -12.89 1.28
N THR A 179 -2.79 -12.15 1.25
CA THR A 179 -4.03 -12.64 0.61
C THR A 179 -3.78 -12.98 -0.86
N PHE A 180 -3.09 -12.11 -1.58
CA PHE A 180 -2.88 -12.30 -3.00
C PHE A 180 -1.80 -13.34 -3.31
N TYR A 181 -0.78 -13.50 -2.47
CA TYR A 181 0.12 -14.65 -2.55
C TYR A 181 -0.66 -15.97 -2.46
N ILE A 182 -1.53 -16.12 -1.46
CA ILE A 182 -2.33 -17.34 -1.30
C ILE A 182 -3.27 -17.56 -2.50
N VAL A 183 -3.89 -16.51 -3.03
CA VAL A 183 -4.75 -16.61 -4.24
C VAL A 183 -3.93 -17.13 -5.43
N LEU A 184 -2.73 -16.57 -5.68
CA LEU A 184 -1.86 -17.00 -6.76
C LEU A 184 -1.38 -18.45 -6.58
N LEU A 185 -0.99 -18.83 -5.35
CA LEU A 185 -0.56 -20.20 -5.07
C LEU A 185 -1.68 -21.23 -5.30
N VAL A 186 -2.93 -20.90 -4.91
CA VAL A 186 -4.09 -21.74 -5.22
C VAL A 186 -4.31 -21.85 -6.74
N CYS A 187 -4.11 -20.78 -7.49
CA CYS A 187 -4.24 -20.77 -8.94
C CYS A 187 -3.14 -21.60 -9.63
N TYR A 188 -1.94 -21.68 -9.03
CA TYR A 188 -0.80 -22.39 -9.62
C TYR A 188 -0.71 -23.86 -9.21
N ASP A 189 -1.38 -24.25 -8.13
CA ASP A 189 -1.36 -25.63 -7.66
C ASP A 189 -2.28 -26.50 -8.53
N GLU A 190 -1.69 -27.42 -9.31
CA GLU A 190 -2.44 -28.33 -10.19
C GLU A 190 -3.36 -29.29 -9.43
N SER A 191 -3.05 -29.57 -8.15
CA SER A 191 -3.91 -30.42 -7.32
C SER A 191 -5.21 -29.72 -6.89
N ILE A 192 -5.27 -28.38 -6.98
CA ILE A 192 -6.41 -27.56 -6.59
C ILE A 192 -7.11 -26.97 -7.82
N VAL A 193 -6.36 -26.21 -8.63
CA VAL A 193 -6.89 -25.47 -9.78
C VAL A 193 -5.98 -25.67 -11.00
N GLY A 194 -4.74 -25.27 -10.94
CA GLY A 194 -3.80 -25.27 -12.05
C GLY A 194 -3.71 -23.92 -12.79
N ASP A 195 -2.55 -23.65 -13.36
CA ASP A 195 -2.21 -22.37 -13.97
C ASP A 195 -2.99 -22.06 -15.26
N ARG A 196 -3.43 -23.09 -16.01
CA ARG A 196 -4.22 -22.97 -17.24
C ARG A 196 -5.73 -23.18 -17.05
N HIS A 197 -6.17 -23.40 -15.83
CA HIS A 197 -7.58 -23.62 -15.53
C HIS A 197 -8.43 -22.36 -15.78
N PRO A 198 -9.71 -22.48 -16.22
CA PRO A 198 -10.60 -21.30 -16.41
C PRO A 198 -10.73 -20.39 -15.20
N PHE A 199 -10.62 -20.93 -13.98
CA PHE A 199 -10.64 -20.15 -12.75
C PHE A 199 -9.42 -19.20 -12.67
N THR A 200 -8.21 -19.65 -13.04
CA THR A 200 -7.00 -18.82 -13.08
C THR A 200 -7.14 -17.70 -14.11
N TRP A 201 -7.77 -17.96 -15.25
CA TRP A 201 -8.13 -16.94 -16.23
C TRP A 201 -9.10 -15.91 -15.63
N ALA A 202 -10.13 -16.38 -14.91
CA ALA A 202 -11.08 -15.49 -14.24
C ALA A 202 -10.40 -14.63 -13.16
N VAL A 203 -9.46 -15.19 -12.40
CA VAL A 203 -8.66 -14.45 -11.41
C VAL A 203 -7.77 -13.41 -12.10
N ALA A 204 -7.06 -13.75 -13.18
CA ALA A 204 -6.19 -12.84 -13.92
C ALA A 204 -6.97 -11.63 -14.45
N PHE A 205 -7.97 -11.87 -15.30
CA PHE A 205 -8.74 -10.80 -15.94
C PHE A 205 -9.72 -10.12 -14.98
N GLY A 206 -10.22 -10.82 -13.97
CA GLY A 206 -11.00 -10.24 -12.88
C GLY A 206 -10.17 -9.27 -12.03
N SER A 207 -8.93 -9.64 -11.71
CA SER A 207 -7.97 -8.74 -11.03
C SER A 207 -7.65 -7.52 -11.87
N LEU A 208 -7.42 -7.68 -13.18
CA LEU A 208 -7.21 -6.57 -14.09
C LEU A 208 -8.42 -5.62 -14.12
N ALA A 209 -9.62 -6.15 -14.34
CA ALA A 209 -10.84 -5.36 -14.39
C ALA A 209 -11.10 -4.61 -13.07
N TRP A 210 -10.88 -5.29 -11.94
CA TRP A 210 -11.03 -4.69 -10.62
C TRP A 210 -9.98 -3.62 -10.36
N SER A 211 -8.72 -3.87 -10.70
CA SER A 211 -7.66 -2.87 -10.55
C SER A 211 -7.91 -1.62 -11.40
N ILE A 212 -8.42 -1.77 -12.63
CA ILE A 212 -8.85 -0.65 -13.46
C ILE A 212 -9.95 0.16 -12.76
N HIS A 213 -10.97 -0.51 -12.22
CA HIS A 213 -12.02 0.18 -11.47
C HIS A 213 -11.47 0.95 -10.27
N LEU A 214 -10.57 0.34 -9.46
CA LEU A 214 -9.91 1.01 -8.35
C LEU A 214 -9.01 2.16 -8.81
N PHE A 215 -8.32 2.00 -9.93
CA PHE A 215 -7.49 3.06 -10.52
C PHE A 215 -8.35 4.29 -10.91
N TRP A 216 -9.52 4.09 -11.47
CA TRP A 216 -10.44 5.19 -11.75
C TRP A 216 -10.88 5.93 -10.47
N GLN A 217 -11.08 5.21 -9.38
CA GLN A 217 -11.38 5.84 -8.09
C GLN A 217 -10.16 6.57 -7.54
N LEU A 218 -8.96 5.99 -7.67
CA LEU A 218 -7.69 6.59 -7.27
C LEU A 218 -7.46 7.95 -7.94
N LEU A 219 -7.79 8.09 -9.22
CA LEU A 219 -7.67 9.36 -9.96
C LEU A 219 -8.55 10.50 -9.38
N ARG A 220 -9.56 10.16 -8.59
CA ARG A 220 -10.46 11.15 -7.94
C ARG A 220 -9.94 11.60 -6.58
N ILE A 221 -8.92 10.96 -6.03
CA ILE A 221 -8.36 11.28 -4.71
C ILE A 221 -7.47 12.52 -4.80
N LYS A 222 -7.78 13.54 -3.99
CA LYS A 222 -7.07 14.83 -3.99
C LYS A 222 -5.82 14.84 -3.11
N SER A 223 -5.85 14.13 -1.98
CA SER A 223 -4.72 14.09 -1.04
C SER A 223 -3.78 12.93 -1.41
N PHE A 224 -2.49 13.23 -1.48
CA PHE A 224 -1.51 12.21 -1.82
C PHE A 224 -1.41 11.11 -0.77
N ASP A 225 -1.47 11.47 0.51
CA ASP A 225 -1.41 10.52 1.62
C ASP A 225 -2.52 9.45 1.50
N HIS A 226 -3.72 9.87 1.10
CA HIS A 226 -4.82 8.97 0.84
C HIS A 226 -4.63 8.22 -0.50
N ALA A 227 -4.08 8.90 -1.52
CA ALA A 227 -3.83 8.27 -2.82
C ALA A 227 -2.81 7.13 -2.71
N VAL A 228 -1.70 7.28 -1.96
CA VAL A 228 -0.72 6.20 -1.74
C VAL A 228 -1.35 5.00 -1.04
N ARG A 229 -2.12 5.21 0.02
CA ARG A 229 -2.81 4.12 0.73
C ARG A 229 -3.80 3.39 -0.17
N TYR A 230 -4.53 4.13 -1.00
CA TYR A 230 -5.46 3.53 -1.95
C TYR A 230 -4.76 2.86 -3.12
N ALA A 231 -3.56 3.34 -3.51
CA ALA A 231 -2.74 2.72 -4.54
C ALA A 231 -2.19 1.34 -4.14
N ILE A 232 -1.93 1.09 -2.84
CA ILE A 232 -1.41 -0.20 -2.36
C ILE A 232 -2.30 -1.36 -2.82
N PRO A 233 -3.57 -1.49 -2.40
CA PRO A 233 -4.41 -2.59 -2.86
C PRO A 233 -4.65 -2.55 -4.37
N THR A 234 -4.75 -1.36 -4.98
CA THR A 234 -4.94 -1.22 -6.43
C THR A 234 -3.80 -1.84 -7.21
N VAL A 235 -2.56 -1.58 -6.81
CA VAL A 235 -1.36 -2.10 -7.45
C VAL A 235 -1.18 -3.59 -7.17
N VAL A 236 -1.38 -4.05 -5.95
CA VAL A 236 -1.24 -5.47 -5.62
C VAL A 236 -2.25 -6.32 -6.41
N ILE A 237 -3.50 -5.84 -6.54
CA ILE A 237 -4.51 -6.50 -7.38
C ILE A 237 -4.09 -6.48 -8.86
N PHE A 238 -3.52 -5.38 -9.35
CA PHE A 238 -2.98 -5.30 -10.70
C PHE A 238 -1.79 -6.26 -10.89
N TRP A 239 -0.93 -6.38 -9.87
CA TRP A 239 0.24 -7.24 -9.90
C TRP A 239 -0.12 -8.73 -10.06
N ASN A 240 -1.25 -9.18 -9.52
CA ASN A 240 -1.74 -10.54 -9.78
C ASN A 240 -1.91 -10.85 -11.26
N PHE A 241 -2.45 -9.89 -12.02
CA PHE A 241 -2.54 -10.04 -13.46
C PHE A 241 -1.13 -10.16 -14.08
N ILE A 242 -0.18 -9.33 -13.64
CA ILE A 242 1.20 -9.37 -14.13
C ILE A 242 1.86 -10.72 -13.81
N GLU A 243 1.74 -11.23 -12.58
CA GLU A 243 2.29 -12.52 -12.15
C GLU A 243 1.73 -13.69 -12.98
N ILE A 244 0.41 -13.72 -13.20
CA ILE A 244 -0.19 -14.78 -14.01
C ILE A 244 0.26 -14.67 -15.48
N MET A 245 0.41 -13.46 -16.02
CA MET A 245 0.95 -13.27 -17.37
C MET A 245 2.41 -13.73 -17.47
N GLY A 246 3.23 -13.43 -16.44
CA GLY A 246 4.60 -13.94 -16.33
C GLY A 246 4.63 -15.47 -16.29
N ARG A 247 3.81 -16.08 -15.43
CA ARG A 247 3.64 -17.54 -15.35
C ARG A 247 3.26 -18.18 -16.70
N TRP A 248 2.50 -17.50 -17.52
CA TRP A 248 2.18 -17.94 -18.89
C TRP A 248 3.27 -17.61 -19.93
N ASN A 249 4.44 -17.14 -19.49
CA ASN A 249 5.57 -16.76 -20.36
C ASN A 249 5.22 -15.67 -21.41
N MET A 250 4.29 -14.76 -21.08
CA MET A 250 3.89 -13.69 -21.99
C MET A 250 4.95 -12.59 -22.12
N PHE A 251 5.86 -12.48 -21.15
CA PHE A 251 6.99 -11.55 -21.13
C PHE A 251 8.12 -12.07 -20.22
N LYS A 252 9.33 -11.50 -20.35
CA LYS A 252 10.45 -11.83 -19.45
C LYS A 252 10.32 -11.07 -18.14
N GLU A 253 10.36 -11.79 -17.03
CA GLU A 253 10.34 -11.23 -15.69
C GLU A 253 11.75 -10.76 -15.28
N ILE A 254 12.10 -9.52 -15.63
CA ILE A 254 13.44 -8.95 -15.41
C ILE A 254 13.87 -8.89 -13.94
N TRP A 255 12.92 -8.95 -13.01
CA TRP A 255 13.17 -8.94 -11.56
C TRP A 255 13.56 -10.31 -11.00
N ILE A 256 13.29 -11.42 -11.70
CA ILE A 256 13.69 -12.78 -11.30
C ILE A 256 15.19 -13.01 -11.58
N HIS A 257 15.72 -12.33 -12.60
CA HIS A 257 17.15 -12.39 -12.97
C HIS A 257 17.84 -11.01 -12.81
N PRO A 258 17.88 -10.44 -11.58
CA PRO A 258 18.34 -9.06 -11.38
C PRO A 258 19.81 -8.81 -11.75
N LYS A 259 20.68 -9.84 -11.75
CA LYS A 259 22.06 -9.72 -12.20
C LYS A 259 22.18 -9.63 -13.72
N GLU A 260 21.40 -10.38 -14.46
CA GLU A 260 21.38 -10.33 -15.92
C GLU A 260 20.75 -9.03 -16.42
N HIS A 261 19.67 -8.60 -15.75
CA HIS A 261 18.91 -7.38 -16.06
C HIS A 261 19.22 -6.24 -15.07
N TRP A 262 20.51 -6.08 -14.72
CA TRP A 262 20.90 -5.05 -13.74
C TRP A 262 20.62 -3.62 -14.21
N MET A 263 20.70 -3.37 -15.52
CA MET A 263 20.43 -2.03 -16.10
C MET A 263 18.95 -1.67 -15.93
N GLU A 264 18.06 -2.59 -16.30
CA GLU A 264 16.61 -2.41 -16.21
C GLU A 264 16.18 -2.24 -14.75
N ASN A 265 16.68 -3.08 -13.84
CA ASN A 265 16.38 -2.96 -12.41
C ASN A 265 16.94 -1.67 -11.79
N SER A 266 18.14 -1.22 -12.23
CA SER A 266 18.70 0.07 -11.82
C SER A 266 17.87 1.24 -12.34
N LEU A 267 17.35 1.16 -13.56
CA LEU A 267 16.45 2.17 -14.12
C LEU A 267 15.13 2.23 -13.32
N LEU A 268 14.53 1.09 -12.97
CA LEU A 268 13.33 1.06 -12.12
C LEU A 268 13.58 1.74 -10.76
N LEU A 269 14.74 1.45 -10.14
CA LEU A 269 15.15 2.09 -8.89
C LEU A 269 15.36 3.60 -9.06
N ALA A 270 16.03 4.03 -10.13
CA ALA A 270 16.22 5.44 -10.42
C ALA A 270 14.90 6.18 -10.63
N LEU A 271 13.94 5.57 -11.34
CA LEU A 271 12.60 6.11 -11.53
C LEU A 271 11.85 6.21 -10.20
N LEU A 272 11.93 5.19 -9.34
CA LEU A 272 11.31 5.22 -8.00
C LEU A 272 11.85 6.38 -7.17
N VAL A 273 13.17 6.55 -7.13
CA VAL A 273 13.83 7.64 -6.41
C VAL A 273 13.43 9.00 -7.01
N PHE A 274 13.43 9.13 -8.33
CA PHE A 274 13.05 10.35 -9.03
C PHE A 274 11.59 10.75 -8.72
N PHE A 275 10.63 9.84 -8.88
CA PHE A 275 9.22 10.15 -8.63
C PHE A 275 8.95 10.46 -7.16
N THR A 276 9.60 9.75 -6.24
CA THR A 276 9.47 10.01 -4.80
C THR A 276 10.07 11.37 -4.44
N ALA A 277 11.27 11.70 -4.94
CA ALA A 277 11.91 12.99 -4.72
C ALA A 277 11.11 14.14 -5.35
N TYR A 278 10.68 13.99 -6.60
CA TYR A 278 9.82 14.97 -7.27
C TYR A 278 8.58 15.27 -6.45
N PHE A 279 7.92 14.24 -5.95
CA PHE A 279 6.74 14.40 -5.12
C PHE A 279 7.04 15.15 -3.81
N MET A 280 8.11 14.77 -3.12
CA MET A 280 8.49 15.43 -1.86
C MET A 280 8.78 16.92 -2.07
N ILE A 281 9.48 17.27 -3.16
CA ILE A 281 9.80 18.67 -3.51
C ILE A 281 8.52 19.45 -3.86
N LYS A 282 7.66 18.86 -4.71
CA LYS A 282 6.38 19.48 -5.10
C LYS A 282 5.48 19.73 -3.89
N GLY A 283 5.34 18.74 -3.03
CA GLY A 283 4.55 18.86 -1.80
C GLY A 283 5.08 19.94 -0.85
N ARG A 284 6.40 20.16 -0.78
CA ARG A 284 7.00 21.29 -0.02
C ARG A 284 6.64 22.64 -0.63
N LYS A 285 6.75 22.79 -1.96
CA LYS A 285 6.44 24.04 -2.67
C LYS A 285 4.97 24.45 -2.55
N ASP A 286 4.05 23.50 -2.72
CA ASP A 286 2.61 23.76 -2.63
C ASP A 286 2.18 24.21 -1.22
N ARG A 287 2.85 23.70 -0.18
CA ARG A 287 2.62 24.13 1.21
C ARG A 287 3.17 25.53 1.49
N GLN A 288 4.35 25.84 1.01
CA GLN A 288 4.91 27.18 1.16
C GLN A 288 4.00 28.23 0.50
N ARG A 289 3.43 27.89 -0.68
CA ARG A 289 2.44 28.73 -1.36
C ARG A 289 1.16 28.89 -0.54
N SER A 290 0.63 27.78 0.00
CA SER A 290 -0.58 27.81 0.83
C SER A 290 -0.37 28.56 2.14
N ALA A 291 0.80 28.43 2.78
CA ALA A 291 1.15 29.18 3.98
C ALA A 291 1.28 30.67 3.69
N LYS A 292 1.97 31.06 2.59
CA LYS A 292 2.06 32.46 2.15
C LYS A 292 0.69 33.04 1.83
N ALA A 293 -0.17 32.30 1.14
CA ALA A 293 -1.54 32.76 0.83
C ALA A 293 -2.39 32.97 2.09
N ARG A 294 -2.27 32.08 3.09
CA ARG A 294 -2.96 32.24 4.39
C ARG A 294 -2.46 33.44 5.19
N LEU A 295 -1.17 33.71 5.15
CA LEU A 295 -0.58 34.90 5.81
C LEU A 295 -1.02 36.20 5.11
N ALA A 296 -1.02 36.22 3.77
CA ALA A 296 -1.51 37.34 2.98
C ALA A 296 -3.01 37.59 3.20
N GLY A 297 -3.83 36.53 3.28
CA GLY A 297 -5.27 36.64 3.55
C GLY A 297 -5.59 37.10 4.98
N LYS A 298 -4.75 36.75 5.96
CA LYS A 298 -4.89 37.30 7.35
C LYS A 298 -4.47 38.75 7.46
N GLY A 299 -3.53 39.22 6.63
CA GLY A 299 -3.13 40.64 6.58
C GLY A 299 -4.15 41.53 5.88
N MET A 300 -5.14 40.96 5.20
CA MET A 300 -6.15 41.68 4.41
C MET A 300 -7.55 41.65 5.03
N GLN A 301 -7.71 41.25 6.31
CA GLN A 301 -8.93 41.50 7.05
C GLN A 301 -8.90 42.95 7.54
N PRO A 302 -9.68 43.88 6.93
CA PRO A 302 -9.88 45.18 7.54
C PRO A 302 -10.57 44.94 8.86
N SER A 303 -10.11 45.64 9.89
CA SER A 303 -10.70 45.77 11.20
C SER A 303 -12.21 46.14 11.09
N GLN A 304 -13.06 45.16 10.90
CA GLN A 304 -14.51 45.27 11.11
C GLN A 304 -14.94 44.45 12.33
N ALA A 305 -14.14 44.48 13.36
CA ALA A 305 -14.58 44.17 14.70
C ALA A 305 -14.82 45.48 15.46
N ALA A 306 -15.76 46.29 15.02
CA ALA A 306 -16.39 47.25 15.90
C ALA A 306 -17.08 46.44 17.02
N PRO A 307 -16.78 46.73 18.29
CA PRO A 307 -17.21 45.90 19.40
C PRO A 307 -18.74 45.90 19.51
N ARG A 308 -19.35 44.76 19.36
CA ARG A 308 -20.79 44.49 19.59
C ARG A 308 -21.29 44.92 20.98
N ARG A 309 -20.44 45.46 21.86
CA ARG A 309 -20.80 46.05 23.16
C ARG A 309 -21.41 47.45 23.07
N ALA A 310 -21.14 48.25 22.03
CA ALA A 310 -21.70 49.58 21.89
C ALA A 310 -23.17 49.59 21.40
N ARG A 311 -23.62 48.54 20.71
CA ARG A 311 -25.03 48.45 20.26
C ARG A 311 -26.02 47.98 21.33
N ARG A 312 -25.57 47.32 22.40
CA ARG A 312 -26.45 46.90 23.51
C ARG A 312 -26.68 48.01 24.56
N GLN A 313 -25.85 49.04 24.61
CA GLN A 313 -26.05 50.15 25.53
C GLN A 313 -26.95 51.26 24.94
N ALA A 314 -27.04 51.37 23.62
CA ALA A 314 -27.95 52.36 22.99
C ALA A 314 -29.42 51.92 23.03
N THR A 315 -29.73 50.63 23.05
CA THR A 315 -31.11 50.11 23.10
C THR A 315 -31.71 50.06 24.51
N VAL A 316 -30.92 50.26 25.54
CA VAL A 316 -31.42 50.29 26.94
C VAL A 316 -31.79 51.73 27.38
N LEU A 317 -31.32 52.76 26.66
CA LEU A 317 -31.61 54.15 26.99
C LEU A 317 -32.82 54.74 26.22
N GLU A 318 -33.33 54.03 25.20
CA GLU A 318 -34.54 54.45 24.46
C GLU A 318 -35.84 53.81 24.95
N GLY A 319 -35.80 52.97 26.01
CA GLY A 319 -36.95 52.27 26.56
C GLY A 319 -37.51 52.84 27.87
N THR A 320 -37.02 54.04 28.33
CA THR A 320 -37.51 54.69 29.55
C THR A 320 -37.69 56.20 29.27
N ALA A 321 -38.61 56.56 28.41
CA ALA A 321 -39.24 57.86 28.34
C ALA A 321 -40.70 57.70 27.94
#